data_d3563c1cf778db35572e3278e159074e
#
_entry.id   d3563c1cf778db35572e3278e159074e
#
_cell.length_a   1.000
_cell.length_b   1.000
_cell.length_c   1.000
_cell.angle_alpha   90.00
_cell.angle_beta   90.00
_cell.angle_gamma   90.00
#
_symmetry.space_group_name_H-M   'P 1'
#
loop_
_entity.id
_entity.type
_entity.pdbx_description
1 polymer ?
#
loop_
_entity_poly.entity_id
_entity_poly.type
_entity_poly.pdbx_seq_one_letter_code
_entity_poly.pdbx_strand_id
1 'polypeptide(L)'
;MAVKAVQQIMLGTVTKNEKQALETLETIKAAGYDGIELNGFMIRPTSFMVRMMTKMAGMPVGKGGNLDWKSLTRQAGLSVVSVHEDLGTIQRETENVIAEAKHFGTDKIVITGMYRFDYSDQAAMQKLAQDLNTAGEQLKKEGIQLLYHNHNCEFRKVAADKTAYDLLIEETSPEYVGFELDSYWATEAGVSAVTLMKELGKRMKLYHINDRGTRIVGASMTPILKSDSMELGYGNMNLKELVAQALSVNVDAVILESHKNWVDKSPIKSLQLSADFMNREV
;
A
#
# COMPACT_ATOMS: atom_id res chain seq x y z
N MET A 1 -2.63 15.12 -12.88
CA MET A 1 -3.19 13.75 -12.92
C MET A 1 -2.42 12.91 -11.93
N ALA A 2 -3.09 12.06 -11.15
CA ALA A 2 -2.44 11.14 -10.25
C ALA A 2 -1.63 10.08 -11.01
N VAL A 3 -0.51 9.63 -10.47
CA VAL A 3 0.29 8.55 -11.06
C VAL A 3 -0.45 7.22 -10.88
N LYS A 4 -0.59 6.45 -11.95
CA LYS A 4 -1.09 5.07 -11.87
C LYS A 4 0.06 4.15 -11.51
N ALA A 5 0.00 3.51 -10.35
CA ALA A 5 1.10 2.70 -9.85
C ALA A 5 0.66 1.29 -9.44
N VAL A 6 1.63 0.42 -9.22
CA VAL A 6 1.46 -0.95 -8.72
C VAL A 6 2.30 -1.14 -7.49
N GLN A 7 1.75 -1.79 -6.47
CA GLN A 7 2.49 -2.14 -5.26
C GLN A 7 3.38 -3.37 -5.51
N GLN A 8 4.66 -3.26 -5.16
CA GLN A 8 5.70 -4.29 -5.40
C GLN A 8 5.36 -5.66 -4.79
N ILE A 9 4.58 -5.69 -3.69
CA ILE A 9 4.23 -6.94 -3.01
C ILE A 9 3.52 -7.94 -3.93
N MET A 10 2.77 -7.46 -4.93
CA MET A 10 2.12 -8.29 -5.94
C MET A 10 3.12 -9.07 -6.80
N LEU A 11 4.35 -8.59 -6.90
CA LEU A 11 5.34 -9.06 -7.88
C LEU A 11 6.32 -10.09 -7.31
N GLY A 12 6.25 -10.42 -6.02
CA GLY A 12 7.23 -11.26 -5.34
C GLY A 12 7.47 -12.65 -5.96
N THR A 13 6.48 -13.19 -6.68
CA THR A 13 6.58 -14.48 -7.37
C THR A 13 7.11 -14.41 -8.79
N VAL A 14 7.11 -13.21 -9.40
CA VAL A 14 7.45 -12.97 -10.81
C VAL A 14 8.68 -12.07 -11.01
N THR A 15 9.40 -11.75 -9.92
CA THR A 15 10.63 -10.95 -9.90
C THR A 15 11.81 -11.70 -9.24
N LYS A 16 12.01 -12.96 -9.63
CA LYS A 16 13.00 -13.84 -8.99
C LYS A 16 14.44 -13.57 -9.39
N ASN A 17 14.66 -12.95 -10.52
CA ASN A 17 15.95 -12.56 -11.07
C ASN A 17 15.78 -11.30 -11.93
N GLU A 18 16.90 -10.69 -12.32
CA GLU A 18 16.94 -9.41 -13.01
C GLU A 18 16.15 -9.42 -14.32
N LYS A 19 16.32 -10.46 -15.15
CA LYS A 19 15.60 -10.61 -16.41
C LYS A 19 14.09 -10.67 -16.21
N GLN A 20 13.60 -11.51 -15.29
CA GLN A 20 12.17 -11.62 -14.99
C GLN A 20 11.62 -10.33 -14.39
N ALA A 21 12.40 -9.65 -13.55
CA ALA A 21 12.00 -8.40 -12.95
C ALA A 21 11.83 -7.32 -14.02
N LEU A 22 12.79 -7.19 -14.95
CA LEU A 22 12.69 -6.23 -16.06
C LEU A 22 11.49 -6.54 -16.96
N GLU A 23 11.32 -7.78 -17.41
CA GLU A 23 10.18 -8.20 -18.23
C GLU A 23 8.83 -7.92 -17.53
N THR A 24 8.77 -8.12 -16.21
CA THR A 24 7.59 -7.81 -15.40
C THR A 24 7.32 -6.30 -15.37
N LEU A 25 8.33 -5.48 -15.09
CA LEU A 25 8.19 -4.02 -15.03
C LEU A 25 7.85 -3.43 -16.39
N GLU A 26 8.43 -3.93 -17.48
CA GLU A 26 8.07 -3.55 -18.85
C GLU A 26 6.60 -3.90 -19.17
N THR A 27 6.12 -5.06 -18.69
CA THR A 27 4.71 -5.46 -18.83
C THR A 27 3.78 -4.51 -18.07
N ILE A 28 4.16 -4.09 -16.86
CA ILE A 28 3.44 -3.09 -16.07
C ILE A 28 3.36 -1.76 -16.82
N LYS A 29 4.48 -1.30 -17.35
CA LYS A 29 4.53 -0.08 -18.16
C LYS A 29 3.65 -0.17 -19.41
N ALA A 30 3.75 -1.28 -20.13
CA ALA A 30 2.95 -1.53 -21.33
C ALA A 30 1.43 -1.61 -21.04
N ALA A 31 1.04 -2.03 -19.85
CA ALA A 31 -0.36 -2.03 -19.40
C ALA A 31 -0.90 -0.62 -19.08
N GLY A 32 -0.03 0.40 -19.01
CA GLY A 32 -0.40 1.80 -18.79
C GLY A 32 -0.18 2.32 -17.36
N TYR A 33 0.58 1.60 -16.54
CA TYR A 33 1.03 2.12 -15.27
C TYR A 33 2.31 2.95 -15.45
N ASP A 34 2.45 4.01 -14.66
CA ASP A 34 3.56 4.95 -14.73
C ASP A 34 4.47 4.90 -13.51
N GLY A 35 4.06 4.21 -12.46
CA GLY A 35 4.79 4.12 -11.22
C GLY A 35 4.74 2.74 -10.55
N ILE A 36 5.60 2.61 -9.57
CA ILE A 36 5.68 1.46 -8.65
C ILE A 36 5.90 1.99 -7.23
N GLU A 37 5.29 1.33 -6.28
CA GLU A 37 5.57 1.50 -4.88
C GLU A 37 6.42 0.34 -4.39
N LEU A 38 7.51 0.64 -3.70
CA LEU A 38 8.49 -0.34 -3.25
C LEU A 38 8.32 -0.70 -1.78
N ASN A 39 8.84 -1.86 -1.40
CA ASN A 39 8.90 -2.31 0.00
C ASN A 39 10.35 -2.49 0.44
N GLY A 40 10.76 -1.86 1.53
CA GLY A 40 12.10 -1.93 2.08
C GLY A 40 12.59 -3.38 2.26
N PHE A 41 11.72 -4.28 2.76
CA PHE A 41 12.06 -5.69 2.94
C PHE A 41 12.20 -6.48 1.62
N MET A 42 11.74 -5.94 0.47
CA MET A 42 11.85 -6.57 -0.85
C MET A 42 13.00 -6.02 -1.69
N ILE A 43 13.48 -4.83 -1.38
CA ILE A 43 14.58 -4.17 -2.10
C ILE A 43 15.93 -4.31 -1.40
N ARG A 44 15.94 -4.77 -0.15
CA ARG A 44 17.17 -5.05 0.63
C ARG A 44 17.39 -6.54 0.82
N PRO A 45 18.65 -7.00 0.93
CA PRO A 45 18.97 -8.36 1.34
C PRO A 45 18.38 -8.64 2.73
N THR A 46 17.47 -9.59 2.83
CA THR A 46 16.86 -9.99 4.10
C THR A 46 17.45 -11.30 4.61
N SER A 47 17.62 -11.42 5.94
CA SER A 47 18.08 -12.66 6.56
C SER A 47 17.08 -13.79 6.33
N PHE A 48 17.58 -15.04 6.39
CA PHE A 48 16.73 -16.24 6.26
C PHE A 48 15.55 -16.22 7.27
N MET A 49 15.81 -15.77 8.50
CA MET A 49 14.80 -15.71 9.57
C MET A 49 13.69 -14.73 9.23
N VAL A 50 14.03 -13.52 8.75
CA VAL A 50 13.04 -12.51 8.32
C VAL A 50 12.20 -13.06 7.18
N ARG A 51 12.82 -13.69 6.18
CA ARG A 51 12.10 -14.32 5.06
C ARG A 51 11.13 -15.41 5.50
N MET A 52 11.53 -16.24 6.48
CA MET A 52 10.66 -17.28 7.04
C MET A 52 9.45 -16.65 7.77
N MET A 53 9.66 -15.62 8.58
CA MET A 53 8.59 -14.93 9.30
C MET A 53 7.63 -14.22 8.34
N THR A 54 8.13 -13.55 7.32
CA THR A 54 7.32 -12.89 6.27
C THR A 54 6.45 -13.93 5.54
N LYS A 55 7.02 -15.08 5.20
CA LYS A 55 6.27 -16.20 4.59
C LYS A 55 5.19 -16.75 5.52
N MET A 56 5.48 -16.90 6.82
CA MET A 56 4.49 -17.33 7.82
C MET A 56 3.36 -16.32 8.00
N ALA A 57 3.62 -15.05 7.81
CA ALA A 57 2.61 -13.99 7.79
C ALA A 57 1.77 -13.96 6.48
N GLY A 58 2.00 -14.93 5.57
CA GLY A 58 1.24 -15.03 4.31
C GLY A 58 1.67 -14.07 3.21
N MET A 59 2.74 -13.32 3.44
CA MET A 59 3.27 -12.37 2.45
C MET A 59 4.16 -13.07 1.42
N PRO A 60 4.11 -12.70 0.13
CA PRO A 60 4.98 -13.27 -0.89
C PRO A 60 6.43 -12.84 -0.65
N VAL A 61 7.29 -13.81 -0.35
CA VAL A 61 8.72 -13.56 -0.15
C VAL A 61 9.44 -13.80 -1.46
N GLY A 62 9.75 -12.75 -2.19
CA GLY A 62 10.59 -12.80 -3.39
C GLY A 62 12.09 -12.95 -3.07
N LYS A 63 12.88 -13.27 -4.10
CA LYS A 63 14.34 -13.18 -4.05
C LYS A 63 14.87 -11.79 -4.46
N GLY A 64 13.96 -10.80 -4.58
CA GLY A 64 14.20 -9.48 -5.17
C GLY A 64 15.15 -8.56 -4.42
N GLY A 65 15.47 -8.85 -3.14
CA GLY A 65 16.34 -8.01 -2.32
C GLY A 65 17.82 -7.91 -2.77
N ASN A 66 18.20 -8.64 -3.82
CA ASN A 66 19.53 -8.55 -4.44
C ASN A 66 19.50 -7.94 -5.85
N LEU A 67 18.35 -7.38 -6.26
CA LEU A 67 18.20 -6.78 -7.58
C LEU A 67 18.44 -5.27 -7.50
N ASP A 68 19.01 -4.69 -8.54
CA ASP A 68 19.13 -3.24 -8.69
C ASP A 68 17.79 -2.65 -9.14
N TRP A 69 16.88 -2.49 -8.17
CA TRP A 69 15.54 -1.97 -8.41
C TRP A 69 15.55 -0.56 -9.02
N LYS A 70 16.54 0.28 -8.68
CA LYS A 70 16.66 1.61 -9.29
C LYS A 70 16.95 1.52 -10.79
N SER A 71 17.90 0.67 -11.17
CA SER A 71 18.22 0.47 -12.58
C SER A 71 17.05 -0.15 -13.34
N LEU A 72 16.39 -1.15 -12.75
CA LEU A 72 15.25 -1.86 -13.34
C LEU A 72 14.04 -0.94 -13.57
N THR A 73 13.64 -0.17 -12.56
CA THR A 73 12.51 0.78 -12.69
C THR A 73 12.79 1.85 -13.72
N ARG A 74 14.03 2.38 -13.73
CA ARG A 74 14.46 3.35 -14.74
C ARG A 74 14.44 2.78 -16.16
N GLN A 75 14.94 1.55 -16.35
CA GLN A 75 14.93 0.88 -17.66
C GLN A 75 13.50 0.65 -18.16
N ALA A 76 12.59 0.24 -17.28
CA ALA A 76 11.19 0.06 -17.62
C ALA A 76 10.41 1.38 -17.77
N GLY A 77 10.99 2.53 -17.43
CA GLY A 77 10.31 3.83 -17.48
C GLY A 77 9.23 4.02 -16.43
N LEU A 78 9.39 3.41 -15.24
CA LEU A 78 8.50 3.55 -14.09
C LEU A 78 9.13 4.48 -13.04
N SER A 79 8.34 5.41 -12.50
CA SER A 79 8.72 6.21 -11.33
C SER A 79 8.49 5.42 -10.04
N VAL A 80 9.34 5.65 -9.02
CA VAL A 80 9.07 5.14 -7.67
C VAL A 80 8.24 6.18 -6.94
N VAL A 81 6.98 5.85 -6.61
CA VAL A 81 6.04 6.79 -5.99
C VAL A 81 6.23 6.90 -4.48
N SER A 82 6.68 5.83 -3.84
CA SER A 82 6.90 5.72 -2.38
C SER A 82 7.70 4.47 -2.04
N VAL A 83 8.19 4.42 -0.81
CA VAL A 83 8.81 3.20 -0.23
C VAL A 83 8.14 2.89 1.11
N HIS A 84 7.61 1.67 1.24
CA HIS A 84 7.11 1.16 2.52
C HIS A 84 8.25 0.76 3.44
N GLU A 85 8.19 1.21 4.70
CA GLU A 85 9.20 0.92 5.72
C GLU A 85 8.56 0.67 7.09
N ASP A 86 9.22 -0.06 7.97
CA ASP A 86 8.75 -0.19 9.35
C ASP A 86 9.23 0.99 10.22
N LEU A 87 8.39 1.41 11.17
CA LEU A 87 8.68 2.55 12.04
C LEU A 87 9.98 2.36 12.84
N GLY A 88 10.23 1.12 13.29
CA GLY A 88 11.44 0.81 14.05
C GLY A 88 12.72 1.00 13.21
N THR A 89 12.69 0.69 11.91
CA THR A 89 13.81 0.96 11.00
C THR A 89 14.00 2.48 10.83
N ILE A 90 12.92 3.24 10.64
CA ILE A 90 13.02 4.70 10.55
C ILE A 90 13.68 5.28 11.82
N GLN A 91 13.24 4.84 13.00
CA GLN A 91 13.76 5.33 14.28
C GLN A 91 15.24 4.98 14.51
N ARG A 92 15.70 3.83 14.04
CA ARG A 92 17.10 3.39 14.24
C ARG A 92 18.04 3.85 13.15
N GLU A 93 17.54 4.02 11.93
CA GLU A 93 18.34 4.18 10.72
C GLU A 93 17.82 5.32 9.84
N THR A 94 17.35 6.41 10.47
CA THR A 94 16.69 7.55 9.78
C THR A 94 17.49 8.02 8.56
N GLU A 95 18.82 8.20 8.70
CA GLU A 95 19.68 8.67 7.61
C GLU A 95 19.71 7.68 6.42
N ASN A 96 19.73 6.38 6.69
CA ASN A 96 19.70 5.36 5.66
C ASN A 96 18.36 5.38 4.91
N VAL A 97 17.25 5.54 5.61
CA VAL A 97 15.90 5.63 5.02
C VAL A 97 15.78 6.89 4.14
N ILE A 98 16.31 8.02 4.61
CA ILE A 98 16.39 9.27 3.84
C ILE A 98 17.23 9.07 2.57
N ALA A 99 18.41 8.48 2.71
CA ALA A 99 19.29 8.22 1.58
C ALA A 99 18.64 7.28 0.55
N GLU A 100 17.89 6.28 1.01
CA GLU A 100 17.17 5.35 0.16
C GLU A 100 16.02 6.03 -0.59
N ALA A 101 15.20 6.85 0.07
CA ALA A 101 14.15 7.62 -0.59
C ALA A 101 14.75 8.53 -1.69
N LYS A 102 15.81 9.26 -1.37
CA LYS A 102 16.55 10.10 -2.34
C LYS A 102 17.18 9.26 -3.46
N HIS A 103 17.70 8.07 -3.14
CA HIS A 103 18.25 7.15 -4.14
C HIS A 103 17.20 6.73 -5.15
N PHE A 104 15.98 6.42 -4.74
CA PHE A 104 14.88 6.07 -5.62
C PHE A 104 14.20 7.28 -6.28
N GLY A 105 14.46 8.50 -5.78
CA GLY A 105 13.88 9.74 -6.29
C GLY A 105 12.43 9.94 -5.86
N THR A 106 12.04 9.36 -4.72
CA THR A 106 10.74 9.62 -4.09
C THR A 106 10.89 10.51 -2.86
N ASP A 107 9.85 11.28 -2.58
CA ASP A 107 9.70 12.12 -1.40
C ASP A 107 8.73 11.52 -0.37
N LYS A 108 8.37 10.24 -0.51
CA LYS A 108 7.37 9.60 0.35
C LYS A 108 7.87 8.29 0.95
N ILE A 109 7.78 8.20 2.28
CA ILE A 109 7.96 6.96 3.05
C ILE A 109 6.61 6.62 3.68
N VAL A 110 6.19 5.35 3.51
CA VAL A 110 4.92 4.85 4.02
C VAL A 110 5.18 3.86 5.13
N ILE A 111 4.48 4.01 6.27
CA ILE A 111 4.47 3.04 7.35
C ILE A 111 3.20 2.21 7.24
N THR A 112 3.35 0.91 7.16
CA THR A 112 2.25 -0.05 7.34
C THR A 112 2.08 -0.38 8.81
N GLY A 113 0.96 -1.02 9.15
CA GLY A 113 0.61 -1.41 10.51
C GLY A 113 1.74 -2.08 11.29
N MET A 114 1.67 -1.96 12.60
CA MET A 114 2.69 -2.42 13.54
C MET A 114 2.56 -3.92 13.82
N TYR A 115 3.70 -4.64 13.79
CA TYR A 115 3.74 -6.06 14.12
C TYR A 115 3.52 -6.31 15.62
N ARG A 116 2.64 -7.27 15.98
CA ARG A 116 2.29 -7.63 17.36
C ARG A 116 1.84 -6.45 18.21
N PHE A 117 1.04 -5.57 17.63
CA PHE A 117 0.56 -4.35 18.24
C PHE A 117 -0.94 -4.48 18.57
N ASP A 118 -1.36 -4.03 19.75
CA ASP A 118 -2.77 -4.03 20.13
C ASP A 118 -3.43 -2.69 19.77
N TYR A 119 -4.12 -2.66 18.64
CA TYR A 119 -4.87 -1.49 18.18
C TYR A 119 -6.10 -1.16 19.02
N SER A 120 -6.45 -1.95 20.04
CA SER A 120 -7.51 -1.61 20.99
C SER A 120 -6.98 -0.96 22.28
N ASP A 121 -5.66 -0.91 22.47
CA ASP A 121 -5.03 -0.22 23.59
C ASP A 121 -4.84 1.26 23.27
N GLN A 122 -5.64 2.12 23.92
CA GLN A 122 -5.59 3.56 23.71
C GLN A 122 -4.21 4.17 24.01
N ALA A 123 -3.54 3.73 25.08
CA ALA A 123 -2.24 4.27 25.47
C ALA A 123 -1.16 3.88 24.44
N ALA A 124 -1.20 2.63 23.94
CA ALA A 124 -0.31 2.19 22.88
C ALA A 124 -0.54 2.99 21.59
N MET A 125 -1.79 3.28 21.24
CA MET A 125 -2.13 4.09 20.08
C MET A 125 -1.67 5.55 20.19
N GLN A 126 -1.81 6.16 21.38
CA GLN A 126 -1.28 7.51 21.63
C GLN A 126 0.25 7.55 21.52
N LYS A 127 0.92 6.52 22.04
CA LYS A 127 2.38 6.40 21.88
C LYS A 127 2.77 6.27 20.42
N LEU A 128 2.05 5.45 19.64
CA LEU A 128 2.28 5.31 18.20
C LEU A 128 2.12 6.66 17.47
N ALA A 129 1.07 7.43 17.78
CA ALA A 129 0.86 8.75 17.17
C ALA A 129 2.02 9.73 17.49
N GLN A 130 2.55 9.71 18.71
CA GLN A 130 3.71 10.49 19.10
C GLN A 130 4.97 10.08 18.34
N ASP A 131 5.19 8.76 18.19
CA ASP A 131 6.34 8.22 17.47
C ASP A 131 6.27 8.56 15.97
N LEU A 132 5.08 8.50 15.38
CA LEU A 132 4.83 8.93 14.00
C LEU A 132 5.10 10.43 13.81
N ASN A 133 4.65 11.28 14.73
CA ASN A 133 4.95 12.71 14.69
C ASN A 133 6.46 12.97 14.74
N THR A 134 7.18 12.30 15.63
CA THR A 134 8.64 12.44 15.76
C THR A 134 9.37 12.00 14.48
N ALA A 135 9.00 10.85 13.94
CA ALA A 135 9.58 10.35 12.69
C ALA A 135 9.25 11.25 11.50
N GLY A 136 8.00 11.71 11.40
CA GLY A 136 7.56 12.61 10.34
C GLY A 136 8.24 13.97 10.38
N GLU A 137 8.48 14.53 11.58
CA GLU A 137 9.22 15.76 11.74
C GLU A 137 10.69 15.62 11.26
N GLN A 138 11.32 14.48 11.56
CA GLN A 138 12.70 14.22 11.13
C GLN A 138 12.79 14.09 9.60
N LEU A 139 11.90 13.30 9.00
CA LEU A 139 11.87 13.10 7.54
C LEU A 139 11.53 14.38 6.79
N LYS A 140 10.64 15.20 7.33
CA LYS A 140 10.27 16.50 6.73
C LYS A 140 11.42 17.46 6.58
N LYS A 141 12.38 17.49 7.50
CA LYS A 141 13.59 18.33 7.42
C LYS A 141 14.41 18.07 6.16
N GLU A 142 14.26 16.86 5.61
CA GLU A 142 14.92 16.40 4.39
C GLU A 142 14.01 16.40 3.16
N GLY A 143 12.80 16.99 3.28
CA GLY A 143 11.81 17.10 2.21
C GLY A 143 11.05 15.81 1.96
N ILE A 144 11.05 14.86 2.89
CA ILE A 144 10.36 13.58 2.78
C ILE A 144 9.09 13.60 3.64
N GLN A 145 7.97 13.15 3.07
CA GLN A 145 6.69 13.01 3.74
C GLN A 145 6.56 11.62 4.36
N LEU A 146 6.15 11.56 5.62
CA LEU A 146 5.74 10.31 6.26
C LEU A 146 4.25 10.11 6.04
N LEU A 147 3.87 8.92 5.55
CA LEU A 147 2.48 8.52 5.37
C LEU A 147 2.18 7.28 6.20
N TYR A 148 0.97 7.18 6.69
CA TYR A 148 0.47 5.98 7.37
C TYR A 148 -0.51 5.24 6.45
N HIS A 149 -0.26 3.95 6.22
CA HIS A 149 -1.11 3.05 5.47
C HIS A 149 -1.93 2.18 6.42
N ASN A 150 -3.24 2.11 6.21
CA ASN A 150 -4.14 1.33 7.04
C ASN A 150 -4.39 -0.09 6.51
N HIS A 151 -4.63 -0.99 7.45
CA HIS A 151 -5.31 -2.26 7.25
C HIS A 151 -6.71 -2.20 7.90
N ASN A 152 -7.29 -3.36 8.24
CA ASN A 152 -8.57 -3.41 8.95
C ASN A 152 -8.42 -3.34 10.48
N CYS A 153 -7.24 -3.57 11.03
CA CYS A 153 -6.98 -3.58 12.47
C CYS A 153 -7.07 -2.19 13.11
N GLU A 154 -6.80 -1.13 12.37
CA GLU A 154 -6.92 0.26 12.83
C GLU A 154 -8.36 0.69 13.09
N PHE A 155 -9.33 -0.04 12.54
CA PHE A 155 -10.76 0.24 12.79
C PHE A 155 -11.31 -0.46 14.04
N ARG A 156 -10.45 -1.09 14.85
CA ARG A 156 -10.82 -1.57 16.20
C ARG A 156 -11.12 -0.39 17.11
N LYS A 157 -12.08 -0.59 18.00
CA LYS A 157 -12.46 0.42 18.99
C LYS A 157 -11.42 0.53 20.10
N VAL A 158 -10.97 1.75 20.36
CA VAL A 158 -10.16 2.15 21.53
C VAL A 158 -11.05 2.77 22.62
N ALA A 159 -12.25 3.27 22.23
CA ALA A 159 -13.31 3.77 23.10
C ALA A 159 -14.68 3.46 22.46
N ALA A 160 -15.78 3.74 23.16
CA ALA A 160 -17.14 3.43 22.70
C ALA A 160 -17.46 4.00 21.30
N ASP A 161 -17.03 5.21 21.03
CA ASP A 161 -17.30 5.98 19.82
C ASP A 161 -16.06 6.28 18.96
N LYS A 162 -14.88 5.74 19.33
CA LYS A 162 -13.61 6.04 18.68
C LYS A 162 -12.87 4.78 18.26
N THR A 163 -12.37 4.74 17.02
CA THR A 163 -11.46 3.72 16.53
C THR A 163 -9.99 4.11 16.72
N ALA A 164 -9.07 3.15 16.55
CA ALA A 164 -7.65 3.46 16.52
C ALA A 164 -7.29 4.38 15.34
N TYR A 165 -7.99 4.26 14.22
CA TYR A 165 -7.77 5.14 13.06
C TYR A 165 -8.18 6.59 13.34
N ASP A 166 -9.33 6.79 14.00
CA ASP A 166 -9.79 8.12 14.45
C ASP A 166 -8.73 8.77 15.36
N LEU A 167 -8.16 7.98 16.29
CA LEU A 167 -7.10 8.45 17.18
C LEU A 167 -5.84 8.85 16.41
N LEU A 168 -5.44 8.07 15.39
CA LEU A 168 -4.29 8.43 14.55
C LEU A 168 -4.54 9.74 13.79
N ILE A 169 -5.75 9.95 13.27
CA ILE A 169 -6.11 11.21 12.59
C ILE A 169 -6.01 12.40 13.55
N GLU A 170 -6.55 12.26 14.76
CA GLU A 170 -6.61 13.33 15.75
C GLU A 170 -5.26 13.67 16.40
N GLU A 171 -4.46 12.64 16.75
CA GLU A 171 -3.25 12.78 17.55
C GLU A 171 -1.98 12.98 16.69
N THR A 172 -2.07 12.76 15.36
CA THR A 172 -0.94 13.05 14.47
C THR A 172 -1.04 14.44 13.84
N SER A 173 0.09 15.14 13.80
CA SER A 173 0.17 16.47 13.18
C SER A 173 -0.03 16.38 11.66
N PRO A 174 -0.96 17.16 11.08
CA PRO A 174 -1.10 17.25 9.63
C PRO A 174 0.17 17.76 8.91
N GLU A 175 1.05 18.40 9.65
CA GLU A 175 2.34 18.89 9.15
C GLU A 175 3.37 17.77 8.96
N TYR A 176 3.29 16.72 9.76
CA TYR A 176 4.30 15.66 9.82
C TYR A 176 3.83 14.33 9.28
N VAL A 177 2.52 14.03 9.39
CA VAL A 177 1.96 12.73 9.04
C VAL A 177 0.79 12.90 8.07
N GLY A 178 0.96 12.37 6.87
CA GLY A 178 -0.11 12.17 5.91
C GLY A 178 -0.61 10.72 5.93
N PHE A 179 -1.47 10.39 4.96
CA PHE A 179 -2.08 9.07 4.87
C PHE A 179 -2.00 8.51 3.45
N GLU A 180 -1.78 7.22 3.39
CA GLU A 180 -2.08 6.37 2.27
C GLU A 180 -3.31 5.54 2.64
N LEU A 181 -4.46 5.88 2.10
CA LEU A 181 -5.70 5.16 2.42
C LEU A 181 -5.84 3.92 1.56
N ASP A 182 -6.02 2.76 2.21
CA ASP A 182 -6.47 1.53 1.55
C ASP A 182 -7.98 1.34 1.75
N SER A 183 -8.72 1.46 0.65
CA SER A 183 -10.18 1.34 0.64
C SER A 183 -10.69 -0.09 0.79
N TYR A 184 -9.89 -1.08 0.38
CA TYR A 184 -10.25 -2.49 0.54
C TYR A 184 -10.32 -2.86 2.03
N TRP A 185 -9.30 -2.50 2.80
CA TRP A 185 -9.26 -2.81 4.23
C TRP A 185 -10.28 -2.02 5.05
N ALA A 186 -10.56 -0.76 4.68
CA ALA A 186 -11.66 0.00 5.27
C ALA A 186 -13.02 -0.70 5.03
N THR A 187 -13.25 -1.16 3.80
CA THR A 187 -14.47 -1.90 3.43
C THR A 187 -14.56 -3.25 4.15
N GLU A 188 -13.43 -3.98 4.31
CA GLU A 188 -13.37 -5.22 5.11
C GLU A 188 -13.75 -4.98 6.58
N ALA A 189 -13.40 -3.83 7.13
CA ALA A 189 -13.78 -3.43 8.48
C ALA A 189 -15.23 -2.92 8.59
N GLY A 190 -15.96 -2.82 7.46
CA GLY A 190 -17.33 -2.28 7.43
C GLY A 190 -17.40 -0.75 7.55
N VAL A 191 -16.31 -0.05 7.23
CA VAL A 191 -16.20 1.41 7.28
C VAL A 191 -16.33 2.01 5.89
N SER A 192 -16.98 3.16 5.79
CA SER A 192 -17.13 3.89 4.53
C SER A 192 -15.81 4.54 4.11
N ALA A 193 -15.14 3.98 3.12
CA ALA A 193 -13.90 4.54 2.58
C ALA A 193 -14.10 5.97 2.01
N VAL A 194 -15.24 6.26 1.37
CA VAL A 194 -15.56 7.61 0.87
C VAL A 194 -15.64 8.63 2.02
N THR A 195 -16.21 8.23 3.16
CA THR A 195 -16.28 9.11 4.35
C THR A 195 -14.87 9.38 4.90
N LEU A 196 -14.03 8.35 5.01
CA LEU A 196 -12.64 8.51 5.44
C LEU A 196 -11.83 9.40 4.48
N MET A 197 -12.00 9.23 3.16
CA MET A 197 -11.34 10.09 2.16
C MET A 197 -11.70 11.57 2.34
N LYS A 198 -12.99 11.87 2.62
CA LYS A 198 -13.46 13.24 2.90
C LYS A 198 -12.86 13.79 4.18
N GLU A 199 -12.78 12.99 5.23
CA GLU A 199 -12.21 13.36 6.52
C GLU A 199 -10.70 13.63 6.41
N LEU A 200 -9.96 12.74 5.77
CA LEU A 200 -8.52 12.90 5.53
C LEU A 200 -8.22 14.13 4.66
N GLY A 201 -9.06 14.40 3.67
CA GLY A 201 -8.89 15.54 2.77
C GLY A 201 -7.48 15.62 2.20
N LYS A 202 -6.82 16.77 2.35
CA LYS A 202 -5.44 17.00 1.84
C LYS A 202 -4.36 16.19 2.54
N ARG A 203 -4.66 15.55 3.67
CA ARG A 203 -3.72 14.64 4.34
C ARG A 203 -3.60 13.31 3.61
N MET A 204 -4.60 12.91 2.80
CA MET A 204 -4.51 11.74 1.94
C MET A 204 -3.63 12.07 0.72
N LYS A 205 -2.45 11.45 0.65
CA LYS A 205 -1.45 11.67 -0.42
C LYS A 205 -1.42 10.54 -1.43
N LEU A 206 -1.63 9.32 -0.96
CA LEU A 206 -1.65 8.12 -1.79
C LEU A 206 -2.95 7.36 -1.55
N TYR A 207 -3.37 6.60 -2.54
CA TYR A 207 -4.57 5.79 -2.48
C TYR A 207 -4.30 4.37 -2.98
N HIS A 208 -4.42 3.38 -2.08
CA HIS A 208 -4.42 1.98 -2.45
C HIS A 208 -5.81 1.53 -2.91
N ILE A 209 -5.88 1.05 -4.14
CA ILE A 209 -7.11 0.58 -4.78
C ILE A 209 -7.05 -0.93 -4.99
N ASN A 210 -8.12 -1.60 -4.61
CA ASN A 210 -8.39 -3.01 -4.87
C ASN A 210 -9.91 -3.17 -4.99
N ASP A 211 -10.38 -4.22 -5.65
CA ASP A 211 -11.80 -4.55 -5.65
C ASP A 211 -12.08 -5.75 -4.75
N ARG A 212 -13.33 -5.95 -4.37
CA ARG A 212 -13.75 -6.99 -3.45
C ARG A 212 -14.98 -7.69 -3.96
N GLY A 213 -14.93 -9.01 -4.03
CA GLY A 213 -16.05 -9.80 -4.52
C GLY A 213 -15.83 -11.29 -4.36
N THR A 214 -16.57 -12.07 -5.11
CA THR A 214 -16.51 -13.53 -5.08
C THR A 214 -16.25 -14.11 -6.46
N ARG A 215 -15.15 -14.87 -6.59
CA ARG A 215 -14.77 -15.55 -7.83
C ARG A 215 -15.32 -16.99 -7.84
N ILE A 216 -16.64 -17.16 -7.75
CA ILE A 216 -17.27 -18.47 -7.88
C ILE A 216 -18.05 -18.50 -9.19
N VAL A 217 -17.78 -19.53 -10.01
CA VAL A 217 -18.49 -19.78 -11.24
C VAL A 217 -19.39 -21.02 -11.03
N GLY A 218 -20.69 -20.86 -11.24
CA GLY A 218 -21.68 -21.92 -11.08
C GLY A 218 -22.40 -21.92 -9.73
N ALA A 219 -23.14 -22.98 -9.45
CA ALA A 219 -23.92 -23.11 -8.22
C ALA A 219 -23.00 -23.40 -7.01
N SER A 220 -23.20 -22.67 -5.91
CA SER A 220 -22.54 -22.97 -4.65
C SER A 220 -23.40 -23.86 -3.76
N MET A 221 -22.76 -24.58 -2.85
CA MET A 221 -23.43 -25.45 -1.85
C MET A 221 -24.29 -24.66 -0.86
N THR A 222 -23.97 -23.39 -0.63
CA THR A 222 -24.67 -22.50 0.31
C THR A 222 -24.80 -21.10 -0.30
N PRO A 223 -25.78 -20.29 0.15
CA PRO A 223 -25.90 -18.89 -0.30
C PRO A 223 -24.88 -17.96 0.37
N ILE A 224 -24.07 -18.47 1.29
CA ILE A 224 -23.05 -17.69 2.01
C ILE A 224 -21.70 -17.88 1.33
N LEU A 225 -21.24 -16.86 0.64
CA LEU A 225 -19.96 -16.85 -0.07
C LEU A 225 -18.95 -15.96 0.66
N LYS A 226 -17.69 -16.38 0.63
CA LYS A 226 -16.60 -15.53 1.10
C LYS A 226 -16.20 -14.57 -0.01
N SER A 227 -16.13 -13.29 0.34
CA SER A 227 -15.52 -12.29 -0.53
C SER A 227 -14.01 -12.29 -0.36
N ASP A 228 -13.33 -11.88 -1.40
CA ASP A 228 -11.88 -11.70 -1.42
C ASP A 228 -11.51 -10.59 -2.42
N SER A 229 -10.22 -10.27 -2.52
CA SER A 229 -9.69 -9.36 -3.52
C SER A 229 -10.04 -9.80 -4.93
N MET A 230 -10.37 -8.85 -5.79
CA MET A 230 -10.72 -9.02 -7.19
C MET A 230 -9.99 -8.01 -8.05
N GLU A 231 -9.86 -8.27 -9.35
CA GLU A 231 -9.42 -7.28 -10.32
C GLU A 231 -10.40 -6.10 -10.33
N LEU A 232 -9.89 -4.90 -10.62
CA LEU A 232 -10.70 -3.68 -10.59
C LEU A 232 -11.85 -3.74 -11.60
N GLY A 233 -13.06 -3.54 -11.10
CA GLY A 233 -14.32 -3.63 -11.87
C GLY A 233 -14.89 -5.03 -11.99
N TYR A 234 -14.29 -6.04 -11.38
CA TYR A 234 -14.81 -7.41 -11.33
C TYR A 234 -15.41 -7.79 -9.96
N GLY A 235 -15.33 -6.89 -8.99
CA GLY A 235 -15.94 -7.03 -7.66
C GLY A 235 -17.19 -6.18 -7.48
N ASN A 236 -17.46 -5.80 -6.24
CA ASN A 236 -18.70 -5.13 -5.84
C ASN A 236 -18.45 -3.76 -5.16
N MET A 237 -17.22 -3.26 -5.12
CA MET A 237 -16.94 -1.94 -4.56
C MET A 237 -17.33 -0.84 -5.57
N ASN A 238 -17.81 0.30 -5.09
CA ASN A 238 -18.09 1.45 -5.94
C ASN A 238 -16.79 2.21 -6.28
N LEU A 239 -15.91 1.55 -7.05
CA LEU A 239 -14.57 2.05 -7.35
C LEU A 239 -14.58 3.41 -8.07
N LYS A 240 -15.59 3.69 -8.91
CA LYS A 240 -15.68 4.99 -9.60
C LYS A 240 -15.86 6.15 -8.62
N GLU A 241 -16.72 5.98 -7.61
CA GLU A 241 -16.89 6.98 -6.57
C GLU A 241 -15.63 7.16 -5.73
N LEU A 242 -14.95 6.04 -5.39
CA LEU A 242 -13.70 6.06 -4.63
C LEU A 242 -12.60 6.79 -5.40
N VAL A 243 -12.40 6.49 -6.69
CA VAL A 243 -11.42 7.19 -7.54
C VAL A 243 -11.77 8.67 -7.67
N ALA A 244 -13.04 8.99 -7.97
CA ALA A 244 -13.48 10.38 -8.07
C ALA A 244 -13.22 11.18 -6.78
N GLN A 245 -13.48 10.56 -5.60
CA GLN A 245 -13.20 11.18 -4.32
C GLN A 245 -11.68 11.33 -4.08
N ALA A 246 -10.86 10.32 -4.40
CA ALA A 246 -9.42 10.40 -4.28
C ALA A 246 -8.82 11.51 -5.16
N LEU A 247 -9.26 11.61 -6.41
CA LEU A 247 -8.83 12.66 -7.32
C LEU A 247 -9.28 14.05 -6.88
N SER A 248 -10.45 14.17 -6.23
CA SER A 248 -10.96 15.46 -5.73
C SER A 248 -10.11 16.06 -4.60
N VAL A 249 -9.38 15.24 -3.85
CA VAL A 249 -8.44 15.69 -2.80
C VAL A 249 -6.99 15.80 -3.30
N ASN A 250 -6.78 15.56 -4.61
CA ASN A 250 -5.49 15.64 -5.30
C ASN A 250 -4.44 14.67 -4.74
N VAL A 251 -4.76 13.38 -4.70
CA VAL A 251 -3.75 12.34 -4.40
C VAL A 251 -2.64 12.35 -5.46
N ASP A 252 -1.41 12.08 -5.05
CA ASP A 252 -0.25 12.03 -5.94
C ASP A 252 -0.24 10.75 -6.78
N ALA A 253 -0.71 9.63 -6.21
CA ALA A 253 -0.84 8.36 -6.93
C ALA A 253 -2.06 7.55 -6.50
N VAL A 254 -2.57 6.75 -7.43
CA VAL A 254 -3.52 5.64 -7.22
C VAL A 254 -2.75 4.35 -7.48
N ILE A 255 -2.66 3.48 -6.48
CA ILE A 255 -1.76 2.33 -6.46
C ILE A 255 -2.57 1.05 -6.38
N LEU A 256 -2.47 0.20 -7.40
CA LEU A 256 -3.09 -1.12 -7.38
C LEU A 256 -2.36 -2.02 -6.39
N GLU A 257 -3.08 -2.54 -5.39
CA GLU A 257 -2.59 -3.56 -4.49
C GLU A 257 -3.56 -4.73 -4.37
N SER A 258 -3.10 -5.93 -4.69
CA SER A 258 -3.86 -7.18 -4.52
C SER A 258 -2.93 -8.30 -4.06
N HIS A 259 -3.25 -8.95 -2.94
CA HIS A 259 -2.35 -9.94 -2.32
C HIS A 259 -2.59 -11.36 -2.81
N LYS A 260 -3.77 -11.66 -3.34
CA LYS A 260 -4.23 -13.03 -3.63
C LYS A 260 -5.47 -13.04 -4.52
N ASN A 261 -6.02 -14.22 -4.75
CA ASN A 261 -7.22 -14.46 -5.56
C ASN A 261 -7.07 -13.98 -7.02
N TRP A 262 -5.86 -14.00 -7.53
CA TRP A 262 -5.55 -13.59 -8.89
C TRP A 262 -6.17 -14.50 -9.94
N VAL A 263 -6.64 -13.94 -11.04
CA VAL A 263 -7.13 -14.69 -12.19
C VAL A 263 -6.02 -15.64 -12.68
N ASP A 264 -6.38 -16.89 -12.94
CA ASP A 264 -5.44 -17.95 -13.32
C ASP A 264 -4.21 -18.07 -12.41
N LYS A 265 -4.31 -17.63 -11.16
CA LYS A 265 -3.21 -17.56 -10.19
C LYS A 265 -2.01 -16.72 -10.69
N SER A 266 -2.26 -15.75 -11.57
CA SER A 266 -1.24 -14.91 -12.19
C SER A 266 -1.41 -13.45 -11.76
N PRO A 267 -0.47 -12.88 -10.98
CA PRO A 267 -0.51 -11.45 -10.62
C PRO A 267 -0.41 -10.57 -11.86
N ILE A 268 0.32 -10.99 -12.89
CA ILE A 268 0.47 -10.24 -14.14
C ILE A 268 -0.85 -10.14 -14.88
N LYS A 269 -1.61 -11.25 -15.02
CA LYS A 269 -2.94 -11.21 -15.67
C LYS A 269 -3.91 -10.34 -14.89
N SER A 270 -3.93 -10.45 -13.56
CA SER A 270 -4.79 -9.62 -12.70
C SER A 270 -4.45 -8.15 -12.81
N LEU A 271 -3.16 -7.81 -12.86
CA LEU A 271 -2.68 -6.45 -13.07
C LEU A 271 -3.09 -5.90 -14.45
N GLN A 272 -2.96 -6.70 -15.52
CA GLN A 272 -3.39 -6.31 -16.86
C GLN A 272 -4.91 -6.10 -16.96
N LEU A 273 -5.72 -6.96 -16.35
CA LEU A 273 -7.18 -6.77 -16.29
C LEU A 273 -7.58 -5.52 -15.51
N SER A 274 -6.88 -5.24 -14.39
CA SER A 274 -7.11 -4.03 -13.59
C SER A 274 -6.69 -2.75 -14.32
N ALA A 275 -5.73 -2.85 -15.24
CA ALA A 275 -5.24 -1.71 -16.01
C ALA A 275 -6.34 -1.07 -16.88
N ASP A 276 -7.28 -1.84 -17.39
CA ASP A 276 -8.42 -1.30 -18.18
C ASP A 276 -9.25 -0.32 -17.35
N PHE A 277 -9.47 -0.63 -16.07
CA PHE A 277 -10.14 0.27 -15.14
C PHE A 277 -9.28 1.50 -14.83
N MET A 278 -8.01 1.29 -14.47
CA MET A 278 -7.08 2.37 -14.14
C MET A 278 -6.92 3.38 -15.29
N ASN A 279 -6.78 2.88 -16.52
CA ASN A 279 -6.61 3.74 -17.71
C ASN A 279 -7.87 4.53 -18.08
N ARG A 280 -9.02 4.12 -17.61
CA ARG A 280 -10.29 4.79 -17.89
C ARG A 280 -10.70 5.77 -16.80
N GLU A 281 -10.40 5.50 -15.56
CA GLU A 281 -10.95 6.23 -14.42
C GLU A 281 -9.91 7.11 -13.69
N VAL A 282 -8.60 6.85 -13.86
CA VAL A 282 -7.47 7.59 -13.28
C VAL A 282 -6.67 8.32 -14.37
#